data_562529f4622f1deafdc7cd53127a6eb7
#
_entry.id   562529f4622f1deafdc7cd53127a6eb7
#
_cell.length_a   1.000
_cell.length_b   1.000
_cell.length_c   1.000
_cell.angle_alpha   90.00
_cell.angle_beta   90.00
_cell.angle_gamma   90.00
#
_symmetry.space_group_name_H-M   'P 1'
#
loop_
_entity.id
_entity.type
_entity.pdbx_description
1 polymer ?
#
loop_
_entity_poly.entity_id
_entity_poly.type
_entity_poly.pdbx_seq_one_letter_code
_entity_poly.pdbx_strand_id
1 'polypeptide(L)'
;SDVYKRQPTYNFANVVDDHLMGITHVIRGSEYLSSTPKYNLLYQAFGWDIPTYIHCPPVMKDAQNKLSKRNGDASYQDLVAKGYLTEAVLNYICLLGWSPRGEYAEQEIFSLPELVKIWSPEGISKSPAIFDPLKLRAINAEYIRRLSPEEFQKKAEPWIDSAVHSAIDKKLLCANLQPRCEVLGEIPEQLDFFDAMPEYDVSMYANKKQKTTPETAKEALEALLPVLSDEALDFGNRDAVFDACKAKAEELGKKNGWLLYPLGIALSGKQRTPGGGTDLACMMGRETTLARVKAAIEKLNG
;
A
#
# COMPACT_ATOMS: atom_id res chain seq x y z
N SER A 1 -10.82 -38.07 -34.88
CA SER A 1 -9.36 -37.75 -34.80
C SER A 1 -8.83 -37.03 -36.02
N ASP A 2 -9.46 -37.14 -37.21
CA ASP A 2 -9.00 -36.42 -38.43
C ASP A 2 -9.32 -34.91 -38.44
N VAL A 3 -10.30 -34.49 -37.68
CA VAL A 3 -10.62 -33.04 -37.57
C VAL A 3 -9.47 -32.27 -36.94
N TYR A 4 -8.80 -32.82 -35.93
CA TYR A 4 -7.65 -32.18 -35.29
C TYR A 4 -6.40 -32.07 -36.18
N LYS A 5 -6.24 -32.97 -37.13
CA LYS A 5 -5.12 -32.94 -38.09
C LYS A 5 -5.26 -31.86 -39.18
N ARG A 6 -6.48 -31.28 -39.32
CA ARG A 6 -6.76 -30.23 -40.31
C ARG A 6 -6.86 -28.84 -39.72
N GLN A 7 -6.73 -28.69 -38.39
CA GLN A 7 -6.74 -27.39 -37.76
C GLN A 7 -5.38 -26.68 -37.98
N PRO A 8 -5.40 -25.38 -38.29
CA PRO A 8 -4.18 -24.61 -38.42
C PRO A 8 -3.46 -24.57 -37.07
N THR A 9 -2.15 -24.75 -37.09
CA THR A 9 -1.33 -24.55 -35.89
C THR A 9 -1.09 -23.06 -35.63
N TYR A 10 -0.63 -22.72 -34.42
CA TYR A 10 -0.36 -21.35 -34.02
C TYR A 10 0.44 -20.56 -35.06
N ASN A 11 1.50 -21.15 -35.62
CA ASN A 11 2.38 -20.46 -36.55
C ASN A 11 1.70 -20.04 -37.86
N PHE A 12 0.66 -20.74 -38.28
CA PHE A 12 -0.13 -20.35 -39.44
C PHE A 12 -1.28 -19.42 -39.07
N ALA A 13 -1.99 -19.78 -37.98
CA ALA A 13 -3.17 -19.03 -37.55
C ALA A 13 -2.83 -17.57 -37.20
N ASN A 14 -1.72 -17.33 -36.48
CA ASN A 14 -1.34 -15.97 -36.09
C ASN A 14 -1.07 -15.05 -37.30
N VAL A 15 -0.47 -15.56 -38.36
CA VAL A 15 -0.21 -14.77 -39.58
C VAL A 15 -1.53 -14.39 -40.27
N VAL A 16 -2.46 -15.32 -40.37
CA VAL A 16 -3.76 -15.08 -40.99
C VAL A 16 -4.60 -14.10 -40.15
N ASP A 17 -4.64 -14.34 -38.84
CA ASP A 17 -5.40 -13.48 -37.93
C ASP A 17 -4.84 -12.05 -37.88
N ASP A 18 -3.52 -11.89 -37.76
CA ASP A 18 -2.86 -10.59 -37.76
C ASP A 18 -3.14 -9.82 -39.05
N HIS A 19 -3.10 -10.48 -40.21
CA HIS A 19 -3.41 -9.86 -41.47
C HIS A 19 -4.88 -9.43 -41.56
N LEU A 20 -5.81 -10.34 -41.23
CA LEU A 20 -7.25 -10.08 -41.31
C LEU A 20 -7.72 -9.04 -40.29
N MET A 21 -7.06 -8.94 -39.14
CA MET A 21 -7.31 -7.94 -38.12
C MET A 21 -6.61 -6.59 -38.38
N GLY A 22 -5.81 -6.49 -39.45
CA GLY A 22 -5.10 -5.26 -39.82
C GLY A 22 -4.00 -4.87 -38.84
N ILE A 23 -3.33 -5.86 -38.23
CA ILE A 23 -2.22 -5.62 -37.28
C ILE A 23 -1.02 -5.05 -38.01
N THR A 24 -0.54 -3.89 -37.59
CA THR A 24 0.60 -3.19 -38.16
C THR A 24 1.91 -3.43 -37.40
N HIS A 25 1.81 -3.66 -36.07
CA HIS A 25 2.94 -3.86 -35.17
C HIS A 25 2.69 -5.08 -34.30
N VAL A 26 3.70 -5.97 -34.23
CA VAL A 26 3.69 -7.16 -33.36
C VAL A 26 4.75 -6.98 -32.28
N ILE A 27 4.30 -6.76 -31.04
CA ILE A 27 5.18 -6.62 -29.87
C ILE A 27 5.09 -7.90 -29.05
N ARG A 28 6.20 -8.59 -28.86
CA ARG A 28 6.24 -9.90 -28.17
C ARG A 28 7.63 -10.20 -27.59
N GLY A 29 7.74 -11.30 -26.84
CA GLY A 29 9.00 -11.71 -26.25
C GLY A 29 10.05 -12.13 -27.26
N SER A 30 11.31 -12.00 -26.89
CA SER A 30 12.48 -12.35 -27.74
C SER A 30 12.58 -13.85 -28.06
N GLU A 31 11.85 -14.72 -27.38
CA GLU A 31 11.74 -16.14 -27.69
C GLU A 31 11.16 -16.40 -29.09
N TYR A 32 10.43 -15.46 -29.67
CA TYR A 32 9.85 -15.57 -31.01
C TYR A 32 10.82 -15.16 -32.14
N LEU A 33 12.01 -14.66 -31.81
CA LEU A 33 13.00 -14.29 -32.82
C LEU A 33 13.31 -15.42 -33.79
N SER A 34 13.49 -16.64 -33.29
CA SER A 34 13.78 -17.84 -34.12
C SER A 34 12.62 -18.25 -35.03
N SER A 35 11.38 -17.88 -34.68
CA SER A 35 10.17 -18.21 -35.44
C SER A 35 9.78 -17.15 -36.45
N THR A 36 10.25 -15.90 -36.31
CA THR A 36 9.91 -14.77 -37.16
C THR A 36 10.20 -15.02 -38.67
N PRO A 37 11.31 -15.65 -39.08
CA PRO A 37 11.54 -15.96 -40.51
C PRO A 37 10.44 -16.83 -41.12
N LYS A 38 9.83 -17.75 -40.35
CA LYS A 38 8.73 -18.60 -40.83
C LYS A 38 7.47 -17.78 -41.10
N TYR A 39 7.19 -16.80 -40.25
CA TYR A 39 6.03 -15.90 -40.43
C TYR A 39 6.23 -15.03 -41.65
N ASN A 40 7.44 -14.48 -41.86
CA ASN A 40 7.76 -13.67 -43.02
C ASN A 40 7.57 -14.46 -44.31
N LEU A 41 7.98 -15.74 -44.37
CA LEU A 41 7.76 -16.60 -45.53
C LEU A 41 6.25 -16.81 -45.80
N LEU A 42 5.41 -16.93 -44.78
CA LEU A 42 3.97 -17.05 -44.95
C LEU A 42 3.38 -15.74 -45.51
N TYR A 43 3.73 -14.59 -44.94
CA TYR A 43 3.31 -13.29 -45.50
C TYR A 43 3.69 -13.13 -46.95
N GLN A 44 4.93 -13.47 -47.31
CA GLN A 44 5.42 -13.43 -48.70
C GLN A 44 4.66 -14.37 -49.62
N ALA A 45 4.38 -15.61 -49.16
CA ALA A 45 3.64 -16.61 -49.94
C ALA A 45 2.21 -16.18 -50.21
N PHE A 46 1.58 -15.41 -49.28
CA PHE A 46 0.23 -14.86 -49.48
C PHE A 46 0.26 -13.51 -50.23
N GLY A 47 1.41 -12.91 -50.49
CA GLY A 47 1.53 -11.59 -51.06
C GLY A 47 1.07 -10.46 -50.14
N TRP A 48 1.18 -10.67 -48.85
CA TRP A 48 0.79 -9.73 -47.81
C TRP A 48 1.96 -8.93 -47.26
N ASP A 49 1.71 -7.70 -46.80
CA ASP A 49 2.70 -6.85 -46.16
C ASP A 49 3.13 -7.44 -44.81
N ILE A 50 4.44 -7.45 -44.56
CA ILE A 50 4.99 -7.93 -43.28
C ILE A 50 4.84 -6.86 -42.23
N PRO A 51 4.24 -7.16 -41.04
CA PRO A 51 4.12 -6.19 -39.96
C PRO A 51 5.49 -5.82 -39.38
N THR A 52 5.57 -4.70 -38.68
CA THR A 52 6.75 -4.30 -37.90
C THR A 52 6.81 -5.17 -36.65
N TYR A 53 7.98 -5.83 -36.45
CA TYR A 53 8.21 -6.65 -35.25
C TYR A 53 9.02 -5.88 -34.20
N ILE A 54 8.58 -5.95 -32.94
CA ILE A 54 9.30 -5.47 -31.77
C ILE A 54 9.46 -6.64 -30.80
N HIS A 55 10.69 -7.09 -30.59
CA HIS A 55 11.00 -8.19 -29.69
C HIS A 55 11.53 -7.63 -28.36
N CYS A 56 10.72 -7.78 -27.29
CA CYS A 56 11.08 -7.32 -25.96
C CYS A 56 11.86 -8.38 -25.18
N PRO A 57 12.88 -7.98 -24.42
CA PRO A 57 13.57 -8.89 -23.52
C PRO A 57 12.62 -9.36 -22.39
N PRO A 58 12.94 -10.50 -21.73
CA PRO A 58 12.11 -11.01 -20.65
C PRO A 58 12.15 -10.11 -19.42
N VAL A 59 11.09 -10.15 -18.63
CA VAL A 59 11.07 -9.62 -17.27
C VAL A 59 11.67 -10.66 -16.33
N MET A 60 12.65 -10.26 -15.54
CA MET A 60 13.40 -11.10 -14.63
C MET A 60 12.93 -10.87 -13.19
N LYS A 61 13.00 -11.93 -12.38
CA LYS A 61 12.84 -11.84 -10.93
C LYS A 61 14.12 -11.34 -10.24
N ASP A 62 15.24 -11.82 -10.75
CA ASP A 62 16.59 -11.47 -10.35
C ASP A 62 17.55 -11.61 -11.56
N ALA A 63 18.84 -11.44 -11.35
CA ALA A 63 19.83 -11.50 -12.43
C ALA A 63 19.87 -12.83 -13.19
N GLN A 64 19.34 -13.92 -12.63
CA GLN A 64 19.45 -15.28 -13.19
C GLN A 64 18.10 -15.90 -13.52
N ASN A 65 17.02 -15.49 -12.85
CA ASN A 65 15.73 -16.15 -12.93
C ASN A 65 14.68 -15.25 -13.61
N LYS A 66 13.92 -15.82 -14.54
CA LYS A 66 12.75 -15.16 -15.13
C LYS A 66 11.62 -15.06 -14.13
N LEU A 67 10.86 -13.97 -14.19
CA LEU A 67 9.59 -13.84 -13.47
C LEU A 67 8.62 -14.91 -13.98
N SER A 68 8.00 -15.67 -13.07
CA SER A 68 7.13 -16.80 -13.43
C SER A 68 6.03 -17.01 -12.41
N LYS A 69 4.78 -17.14 -12.89
CA LYS A 69 3.62 -17.49 -12.06
C LYS A 69 3.81 -18.81 -11.30
N ARG A 70 4.58 -19.78 -11.85
CA ARG A 70 4.85 -21.08 -11.23
C ARG A 70 5.72 -20.96 -9.97
N ASN A 71 6.49 -19.89 -9.84
CA ASN A 71 7.38 -19.64 -8.71
C ASN A 71 6.71 -18.79 -7.61
N GLY A 72 5.38 -18.59 -7.66
CA GLY A 72 4.64 -17.77 -6.70
C GLY A 72 4.84 -16.25 -6.92
N ASP A 73 5.34 -15.86 -8.07
CA ASP A 73 5.46 -14.45 -8.45
C ASP A 73 4.06 -13.88 -8.70
N ALA A 74 3.81 -12.68 -8.17
CA ALA A 74 2.49 -12.08 -8.13
C ALA A 74 1.93 -11.77 -9.53
N SER A 75 0.72 -12.22 -9.80
CA SER A 75 -0.07 -11.74 -10.93
C SER A 75 -0.68 -10.38 -10.62
N TYR A 76 -1.26 -9.70 -11.64
CA TYR A 76 -2.01 -8.48 -11.42
C TYR A 76 -3.13 -8.68 -10.37
N GLN A 77 -3.87 -9.79 -10.47
CA GLN A 77 -4.93 -10.12 -9.52
C GLN A 77 -4.40 -10.28 -8.09
N ASP A 78 -3.24 -10.92 -7.93
CA ASP A 78 -2.60 -11.07 -6.62
C ASP A 78 -2.16 -9.73 -6.03
N LEU A 79 -1.65 -8.83 -6.86
CA LEU A 79 -1.28 -7.48 -6.42
C LEU A 79 -2.50 -6.68 -5.97
N VAL A 80 -3.59 -6.70 -6.74
CA VAL A 80 -4.86 -6.05 -6.36
C VAL A 80 -5.43 -6.66 -5.08
N ALA A 81 -5.41 -7.99 -4.95
CA ALA A 81 -5.85 -8.69 -3.74
C ALA A 81 -5.01 -8.37 -2.51
N LYS A 82 -3.74 -7.99 -2.68
CA LYS A 82 -2.86 -7.48 -1.61
C LYS A 82 -3.09 -6.00 -1.28
N GLY A 83 -3.92 -5.29 -2.03
CA GLY A 83 -4.24 -3.89 -1.78
C GLY A 83 -3.38 -2.88 -2.54
N TYR A 84 -2.69 -3.30 -3.62
CA TYR A 84 -2.07 -2.37 -4.55
C TYR A 84 -3.12 -1.68 -5.41
N LEU A 85 -2.95 -0.40 -5.67
CA LEU A 85 -3.82 0.36 -6.56
C LEU A 85 -3.55 -0.01 -8.01
N THR A 86 -4.61 -0.19 -8.80
CA THR A 86 -4.51 -0.52 -10.23
C THR A 86 -3.65 0.50 -10.97
N GLU A 87 -3.86 1.78 -10.71
CA GLU A 87 -3.14 2.89 -11.34
C GLU A 87 -1.63 2.83 -11.04
N ALA A 88 -1.27 2.48 -9.81
CA ALA A 88 0.14 2.32 -9.41
C ALA A 88 0.79 1.11 -10.08
N VAL A 89 0.08 -0.01 -10.16
CA VAL A 89 0.55 -1.21 -10.87
C VAL A 89 0.76 -0.93 -12.35
N LEU A 90 -0.19 -0.25 -13.00
CA LEU A 90 -0.07 0.14 -14.41
C LEU A 90 1.12 1.07 -14.65
N ASN A 91 1.29 2.09 -13.81
CA ASN A 91 2.45 2.99 -13.90
C ASN A 91 3.76 2.21 -13.77
N TYR A 92 3.87 1.34 -12.77
CA TYR A 92 5.06 0.53 -12.54
C TYR A 92 5.36 -0.39 -13.74
N ILE A 93 4.36 -1.10 -14.26
CA ILE A 93 4.53 -2.01 -15.41
C ILE A 93 4.97 -1.24 -16.66
N CYS A 94 4.42 -0.05 -16.90
CA CYS A 94 4.82 0.78 -18.04
C CYS A 94 6.31 1.17 -17.97
N LEU A 95 6.84 1.42 -16.78
CA LEU A 95 8.26 1.73 -16.58
C LEU A 95 9.16 0.48 -16.54
N LEU A 96 8.56 -0.70 -16.50
CA LEU A 96 9.29 -1.96 -16.47
C LEU A 96 9.73 -2.37 -17.89
N GLY A 97 10.90 -1.96 -18.29
CA GLY A 97 11.45 -2.22 -19.63
C GLY A 97 11.14 -1.14 -20.67
N TRP A 98 10.59 -0.01 -20.25
CA TRP A 98 10.44 1.20 -21.03
C TRP A 98 10.85 2.42 -20.20
N SER A 99 11.42 3.42 -20.84
CA SER A 99 11.80 4.66 -20.18
C SER A 99 11.31 5.86 -20.98
N PRO A 100 10.69 6.84 -20.30
CA PRO A 100 10.35 8.11 -20.91
C PRO A 100 11.62 8.87 -21.34
N ARG A 101 11.48 9.78 -22.30
CA ARG A 101 12.58 10.55 -22.86
C ARG A 101 12.36 12.06 -22.68
N GLY A 102 13.42 12.83 -22.94
CA GLY A 102 13.38 14.28 -22.88
C GLY A 102 13.09 14.80 -21.48
N GLU A 103 12.17 15.74 -21.36
CA GLU A 103 11.79 16.37 -20.10
C GLU A 103 11.17 15.41 -19.07
N TYR A 104 10.68 14.26 -19.51
CA TYR A 104 10.06 13.25 -18.64
C TYR A 104 11.04 12.18 -18.14
N ALA A 105 12.31 12.23 -18.52
CA ALA A 105 13.29 11.17 -18.25
C ALA A 105 13.46 10.84 -16.75
N GLU A 106 13.34 11.85 -15.90
CA GLU A 106 13.47 11.70 -14.43
C GLU A 106 12.13 11.54 -13.71
N GLN A 107 11.02 11.61 -14.42
CA GLN A 107 9.69 11.45 -13.82
C GLN A 107 9.36 9.96 -13.66
N GLU A 108 8.85 9.58 -12.50
CA GLU A 108 8.47 8.19 -12.20
C GLU A 108 6.96 8.00 -12.03
N ILE A 109 6.22 9.05 -11.71
CA ILE A 109 4.78 8.97 -11.46
C ILE A 109 4.02 9.61 -12.61
N PHE A 110 3.24 8.79 -13.28
CA PHE A 110 2.43 9.16 -14.44
C PHE A 110 1.02 8.62 -14.33
N SER A 111 0.03 9.41 -14.67
CA SER A 111 -1.30 8.89 -14.97
C SER A 111 -1.29 8.11 -16.29
N LEU A 112 -2.24 7.22 -16.50
CA LEU A 112 -2.37 6.51 -17.77
C LEU A 112 -2.55 7.43 -18.97
N PRO A 113 -3.36 8.53 -18.91
CA PRO A 113 -3.43 9.51 -20.00
C PRO A 113 -2.10 10.20 -20.32
N GLU A 114 -1.26 10.47 -19.31
CA GLU A 114 0.09 11.03 -19.54
C GLU A 114 0.98 10.01 -20.25
N LEU A 115 0.98 8.76 -19.79
CA LEU A 115 1.75 7.67 -20.42
C LEU A 115 1.35 7.48 -21.87
N VAL A 116 0.05 7.52 -22.20
CA VAL A 116 -0.44 7.42 -23.58
C VAL A 116 0.11 8.53 -24.46
N LYS A 117 0.27 9.75 -23.95
CA LYS A 117 0.79 10.90 -24.70
C LYS A 117 2.30 10.80 -24.99
N ILE A 118 3.06 10.29 -24.03
CA ILE A 118 4.53 10.31 -24.09
C ILE A 118 5.13 8.98 -24.57
N TRP A 119 4.32 7.92 -24.63
CA TRP A 119 4.80 6.61 -25.00
C TRP A 119 5.30 6.58 -26.44
N SER A 120 6.46 5.99 -26.64
CA SER A 120 7.00 5.71 -27.96
C SER A 120 7.81 4.40 -27.96
N PRO A 121 7.88 3.67 -29.09
CA PRO A 121 8.63 2.42 -29.18
C PRO A 121 10.13 2.60 -28.94
N GLU A 122 10.68 3.79 -29.20
CA GLU A 122 12.10 4.10 -29.00
C GLU A 122 12.51 4.08 -27.51
N GLY A 123 11.54 4.21 -26.59
CA GLY A 123 11.76 4.09 -25.15
C GLY A 123 11.91 2.64 -24.65
N ILE A 124 11.60 1.64 -25.50
CA ILE A 124 11.70 0.22 -25.11
C ILE A 124 13.15 -0.16 -24.86
N SER A 125 13.44 -0.73 -23.69
CA SER A 125 14.76 -1.20 -23.30
C SER A 125 15.17 -2.42 -24.13
N LYS A 126 16.45 -2.46 -24.49
CA LYS A 126 17.07 -3.63 -25.14
C LYS A 126 17.58 -4.66 -24.11
N SER A 127 17.65 -4.29 -22.86
CA SER A 127 18.10 -5.15 -21.75
C SER A 127 16.92 -5.69 -20.95
N PRO A 128 17.03 -6.90 -20.37
CA PRO A 128 16.01 -7.43 -19.47
C PRO A 128 15.74 -6.48 -18.30
N ALA A 129 14.48 -6.30 -17.96
CA ALA A 129 14.07 -5.55 -16.78
C ALA A 129 13.93 -6.49 -15.57
N ILE A 130 14.36 -6.03 -14.40
CA ILE A 130 14.21 -6.78 -13.15
C ILE A 130 12.99 -6.23 -12.43
N PHE A 131 12.07 -7.12 -12.03
CA PHE A 131 10.92 -6.77 -11.21
C PHE A 131 11.40 -6.42 -9.80
N ASP A 132 11.23 -5.17 -9.40
CA ASP A 132 11.59 -4.66 -8.08
C ASP A 132 10.33 -4.42 -7.22
N PRO A 133 10.04 -5.30 -6.24
CA PRO A 133 8.89 -5.14 -5.36
C PRO A 133 8.96 -3.87 -4.50
N LEU A 134 10.16 -3.42 -4.14
CA LEU A 134 10.32 -2.21 -3.32
C LEU A 134 9.98 -0.96 -4.13
N LYS A 135 10.37 -0.92 -5.40
CA LYS A 135 10.00 0.18 -6.30
C LYS A 135 8.49 0.21 -6.57
N LEU A 136 7.86 -0.94 -6.81
CA LEU A 136 6.39 -1.02 -6.93
C LEU A 136 5.71 -0.50 -5.67
N ARG A 137 6.20 -0.90 -4.50
CA ARG A 137 5.66 -0.48 -3.22
C ARG A 137 5.78 1.04 -3.01
N ALA A 138 6.93 1.63 -3.35
CA ALA A 138 7.18 3.06 -3.27
C ALA A 138 6.25 3.86 -4.20
N ILE A 139 6.07 3.39 -5.44
CA ILE A 139 5.12 3.99 -6.39
C ILE A 139 3.70 3.91 -5.84
N ASN A 140 3.28 2.76 -5.32
CA ASN A 140 1.95 2.59 -4.74
C ASN A 140 1.71 3.53 -3.56
N ALA A 141 2.69 3.67 -2.67
CA ALA A 141 2.63 4.61 -1.56
C ALA A 141 2.44 6.06 -2.03
N GLU A 142 3.11 6.45 -3.11
CA GLU A 142 2.96 7.79 -3.68
C GLU A 142 1.56 8.01 -4.28
N TYR A 143 1.00 7.02 -4.97
CA TYR A 143 -0.38 7.08 -5.44
C TYR A 143 -1.38 7.18 -4.28
N ILE A 144 -1.19 6.42 -3.19
CA ILE A 144 -2.02 6.50 -1.99
C ILE A 144 -1.97 7.91 -1.37
N ARG A 145 -0.79 8.50 -1.26
CA ARG A 145 -0.62 9.86 -0.71
C ARG A 145 -1.30 10.95 -1.54
N ARG A 146 -1.43 10.74 -2.85
CA ARG A 146 -2.07 11.67 -3.79
C ARG A 146 -3.59 11.58 -3.83
N LEU A 147 -4.19 10.55 -3.24
CA LEU A 147 -5.64 10.45 -3.12
C LEU A 147 -6.17 11.59 -2.24
N SER A 148 -7.37 12.09 -2.55
CA SER A 148 -8.08 12.92 -1.59
C SER A 148 -8.42 12.11 -0.32
N PRO A 149 -8.64 12.76 0.83
CA PRO A 149 -9.05 12.05 2.06
C PRO A 149 -10.27 11.16 1.86
N GLU A 150 -11.24 11.62 1.09
CA GLU A 150 -12.48 10.89 0.79
C GLU A 150 -12.22 9.67 -0.10
N GLU A 151 -11.38 9.82 -1.13
CA GLU A 151 -10.98 8.70 -2.00
C GLU A 151 -10.19 7.65 -1.22
N PHE A 152 -9.25 8.09 -0.37
CA PHE A 152 -8.50 7.17 0.49
C PHE A 152 -9.43 6.43 1.43
N GLN A 153 -10.33 7.12 2.13
CA GLN A 153 -11.28 6.49 3.04
C GLN A 153 -12.12 5.44 2.31
N LYS A 154 -12.67 5.77 1.14
CA LYS A 154 -13.45 4.82 0.34
C LYS A 154 -12.68 3.55 -0.05
N LYS A 155 -11.39 3.70 -0.39
CA LYS A 155 -10.52 2.57 -0.75
C LYS A 155 -10.04 1.77 0.47
N ALA A 156 -9.84 2.42 1.61
CA ALA A 156 -9.37 1.81 2.85
C ALA A 156 -10.50 1.13 3.65
N GLU A 157 -11.74 1.60 3.51
CA GLU A 157 -12.89 1.15 4.32
C GLU A 157 -13.11 -0.37 4.31
N PRO A 158 -13.05 -1.10 3.18
CA PRO A 158 -13.19 -2.55 3.19
C PRO A 158 -12.11 -3.27 4.02
N TRP A 159 -10.90 -2.70 4.06
CA TRP A 159 -9.78 -3.23 4.85
C TRP A 159 -9.94 -2.93 6.34
N ILE A 160 -10.43 -1.73 6.67
CA ILE A 160 -10.74 -1.34 8.04
C ILE A 160 -11.87 -2.23 8.58
N ASP A 161 -12.96 -2.38 7.82
CA ASP A 161 -14.14 -3.15 8.23
C ASP A 161 -13.88 -4.65 8.37
N SER A 162 -12.86 -5.16 7.70
CA SER A 162 -12.43 -6.56 7.88
C SER A 162 -11.76 -6.81 9.25
N ALA A 163 -11.25 -5.77 9.91
CA ALA A 163 -10.50 -5.86 11.16
C ALA A 163 -11.19 -5.20 12.36
N VAL A 164 -12.06 -4.21 12.14
CA VAL A 164 -12.68 -3.41 13.20
C VAL A 164 -14.18 -3.41 13.03
N HIS A 165 -14.86 -3.92 14.07
CA HIS A 165 -16.34 -4.02 14.14
C HIS A 165 -16.94 -3.04 15.16
N SER A 166 -16.14 -2.52 16.07
CA SER A 166 -16.54 -1.48 17.02
C SER A 166 -16.72 -0.13 16.31
N ALA A 167 -17.55 0.73 16.91
CA ALA A 167 -17.74 2.09 16.42
C ALA A 167 -16.47 2.91 16.69
N ILE A 168 -15.84 3.40 15.63
CA ILE A 168 -14.65 4.26 15.70
C ILE A 168 -14.77 5.44 14.73
N ASP A 169 -14.03 6.51 14.97
CA ASP A 169 -13.89 7.60 14.01
C ASP A 169 -12.98 7.17 12.84
N LYS A 170 -13.58 6.60 11.80
CA LYS A 170 -12.87 6.16 10.59
C LYS A 170 -12.21 7.31 9.84
N LYS A 171 -12.77 8.51 9.90
CA LYS A 171 -12.20 9.68 9.22
C LYS A 171 -10.86 10.08 9.87
N LEU A 172 -10.83 10.16 11.18
CA LEU A 172 -9.59 10.43 11.93
C LEU A 172 -8.58 9.30 11.76
N LEU A 173 -9.03 8.04 11.76
CA LEU A 173 -8.18 6.89 11.50
C LEU A 173 -7.54 6.98 10.11
N CYS A 174 -8.31 7.24 9.06
CA CYS A 174 -7.79 7.38 7.69
C CYS A 174 -6.80 8.53 7.56
N ALA A 175 -7.04 9.67 8.21
CA ALA A 175 -6.11 10.80 8.22
C ALA A 175 -4.72 10.44 8.81
N ASN A 176 -4.71 9.52 9.79
CA ASN A 176 -3.47 9.01 10.38
C ASN A 176 -2.82 7.88 9.57
N LEU A 177 -3.60 7.05 8.89
CA LEU A 177 -3.11 5.93 8.07
C LEU A 177 -2.50 6.41 6.75
N GLN A 178 -3.19 7.28 6.02
CA GLN A 178 -2.85 7.66 4.64
C GLN A 178 -1.38 8.08 4.45
N PRO A 179 -0.78 8.95 5.28
CA PRO A 179 0.61 9.41 5.07
C PRO A 179 1.66 8.30 5.15
N ARG A 180 1.32 7.18 5.80
CA ARG A 180 2.24 6.06 6.08
C ARG A 180 1.83 4.77 5.40
N CYS A 181 0.67 4.75 4.74
CA CYS A 181 0.15 3.57 4.06
C CYS A 181 0.92 3.36 2.75
N GLU A 182 1.57 2.22 2.62
CA GLU A 182 2.25 1.82 1.39
C GLU A 182 1.41 0.84 0.57
N VAL A 183 0.66 -0.04 1.25
CA VAL A 183 -0.24 -1.03 0.65
C VAL A 183 -1.50 -1.16 1.52
N LEU A 184 -2.68 -1.06 0.91
CA LEU A 184 -3.95 -1.08 1.66
C LEU A 184 -4.16 -2.38 2.45
N GLY A 185 -3.69 -3.51 1.93
CA GLY A 185 -3.83 -4.81 2.59
C GLY A 185 -3.06 -4.97 3.90
N GLU A 186 -2.18 -4.02 4.25
CA GLU A 186 -1.46 -4.00 5.52
C GLU A 186 -2.20 -3.21 6.62
N ILE A 187 -3.32 -2.57 6.27
CA ILE A 187 -4.14 -1.82 7.23
C ILE A 187 -4.69 -2.73 8.34
N PRO A 188 -5.29 -3.90 8.05
CA PRO A 188 -5.89 -4.75 9.08
C PRO A 188 -4.94 -5.13 10.23
N GLU A 189 -3.68 -5.43 9.91
CA GLU A 189 -2.67 -5.83 10.91
C GLU A 189 -2.33 -4.73 11.92
N GLN A 190 -2.63 -3.48 11.58
CA GLN A 190 -2.39 -2.32 12.42
C GLN A 190 -3.56 -2.01 13.35
N LEU A 191 -4.71 -2.69 13.19
CA LEU A 191 -5.99 -2.32 13.81
C LEU A 191 -6.54 -3.37 14.78
N ASP A 192 -5.84 -4.46 15.02
CA ASP A 192 -6.28 -5.61 15.82
C ASP A 192 -6.64 -5.26 17.28
N PHE A 193 -6.13 -4.14 17.80
CA PHE A 193 -6.38 -3.67 19.16
C PHE A 193 -7.71 -2.88 19.33
N PHE A 194 -8.39 -2.47 18.26
CA PHE A 194 -9.59 -1.66 18.38
C PHE A 194 -10.77 -2.43 19.02
N ASP A 195 -11.03 -3.65 18.54
CA ASP A 195 -12.14 -4.47 19.03
C ASP A 195 -11.81 -5.15 20.37
N ALA A 196 -10.57 -5.56 20.58
CA ALA A 196 -10.13 -6.20 21.81
C ALA A 196 -8.69 -5.77 22.15
N MET A 197 -8.47 -5.48 23.43
CA MET A 197 -7.14 -5.14 23.91
C MET A 197 -6.23 -6.37 23.83
N PRO A 198 -5.08 -6.32 23.12
CA PRO A 198 -4.14 -7.42 23.11
C PRO A 198 -3.46 -7.60 24.47
N GLU A 199 -2.99 -8.81 24.75
CA GLU A 199 -2.09 -9.02 25.89
C GLU A 199 -0.76 -8.29 25.65
N TYR A 200 -0.30 -7.58 26.66
CA TYR A 200 0.96 -6.85 26.60
C TYR A 200 1.68 -6.84 27.96
N ASP A 201 2.97 -6.74 27.93
CA ASP A 201 3.80 -6.66 29.14
C ASP A 201 3.95 -5.20 29.60
N VAL A 202 3.96 -4.98 30.91
CA VAL A 202 4.09 -3.64 31.51
C VAL A 202 5.44 -2.98 31.19
N SER A 203 6.46 -3.76 30.82
CA SER A 203 7.74 -3.21 30.35
C SER A 203 7.62 -2.35 29.09
N MET A 204 6.52 -2.49 28.33
CA MET A 204 6.23 -1.65 27.15
C MET A 204 6.06 -0.18 27.50
N TYR A 205 5.74 0.15 28.73
CA TYR A 205 5.69 1.54 29.20
C TYR A 205 7.08 2.19 29.32
N ALA A 206 8.15 1.38 29.36
CA ALA A 206 9.51 1.91 29.46
C ALA A 206 9.96 2.52 28.12
N ASN A 207 10.29 3.82 28.14
CA ASN A 207 10.79 4.54 26.97
C ASN A 207 11.80 5.61 27.37
N LYS A 208 13.06 5.40 26.98
CA LYS A 208 14.16 6.32 27.30
C LYS A 208 13.95 7.73 26.74
N LYS A 209 13.41 7.85 25.52
CA LYS A 209 13.18 9.14 24.85
C LYS A 209 12.09 9.94 25.57
N GLN A 210 11.04 9.27 26.03
CA GLN A 210 9.93 9.90 26.75
C GLN A 210 10.16 9.97 28.26
N LYS A 211 11.24 9.34 28.76
CA LYS A 211 11.59 9.25 30.18
C LYS A 211 10.48 8.59 31.02
N THR A 212 9.90 7.51 30.49
CA THR A 212 8.85 6.76 31.14
C THR A 212 9.33 5.39 31.60
N THR A 213 8.79 4.92 32.72
CA THR A 213 8.91 3.58 33.28
C THR A 213 7.50 3.09 33.62
N PRO A 214 7.28 1.82 34.00
CA PRO A 214 5.96 1.37 34.47
C PRO A 214 5.43 2.23 35.62
N GLU A 215 6.26 2.63 36.58
CA GLU A 215 5.88 3.43 37.74
C GLU A 215 5.45 4.85 37.30
N THR A 216 6.26 5.51 36.47
CA THR A 216 5.91 6.86 35.98
C THR A 216 4.75 6.83 34.99
N ALA A 217 4.54 5.72 34.29
CA ALA A 217 3.38 5.54 33.42
C ALA A 217 2.08 5.46 34.23
N LYS A 218 2.10 4.79 35.38
CA LYS A 218 0.97 4.79 36.31
C LYS A 218 0.63 6.21 36.77
N GLU A 219 1.63 6.98 37.24
CA GLU A 219 1.44 8.38 37.63
C GLU A 219 0.86 9.23 36.50
N ALA A 220 1.35 9.02 35.27
CA ALA A 220 0.88 9.73 34.08
C ALA A 220 -0.59 9.42 33.76
N LEU A 221 -0.98 8.15 33.81
CA LEU A 221 -2.36 7.71 33.53
C LEU A 221 -3.33 8.17 34.63
N GLU A 222 -2.91 8.12 35.91
CA GLU A 222 -3.69 8.65 37.02
C GLU A 222 -3.91 10.18 36.91
N ALA A 223 -2.89 10.91 36.43
CA ALA A 223 -3.01 12.35 36.18
C ALA A 223 -3.90 12.68 34.97
N LEU A 224 -3.93 11.81 33.95
CA LEU A 224 -4.78 12.00 32.76
C LEU A 224 -6.24 11.62 33.00
N LEU A 225 -6.53 10.69 33.89
CA LEU A 225 -7.88 10.16 34.11
C LEU A 225 -8.90 11.25 34.42
N PRO A 226 -8.67 12.23 35.32
CA PRO A 226 -9.60 13.34 35.55
C PRO A 226 -9.80 14.21 34.29
N VAL A 227 -8.71 14.49 33.53
CA VAL A 227 -8.77 15.30 32.33
C VAL A 227 -9.65 14.64 31.26
N LEU A 228 -9.46 13.34 31.03
CA LEU A 228 -10.22 12.56 30.04
C LEU A 228 -11.66 12.28 30.50
N SER A 229 -11.94 12.35 31.82
CA SER A 229 -13.26 12.18 32.40
C SER A 229 -14.10 13.45 32.36
N ASP A 230 -13.52 14.60 32.06
CA ASP A 230 -14.26 15.88 31.98
C ASP A 230 -15.31 15.80 30.87
N GLU A 231 -16.59 15.91 31.26
CA GLU A 231 -17.70 15.85 30.30
C GLU A 231 -17.70 17.00 29.30
N ALA A 232 -17.07 18.14 29.64
CA ALA A 232 -16.96 19.30 28.79
C ALA A 232 -15.88 19.09 27.66
N LEU A 233 -14.99 18.11 27.82
CA LEU A 233 -13.97 17.80 26.81
C LEU A 233 -14.58 17.10 25.62
N ASP A 234 -14.51 17.73 24.44
CA ASP A 234 -15.07 17.18 23.20
C ASP A 234 -14.09 16.18 22.55
N PHE A 235 -14.41 14.89 22.61
CA PHE A 235 -13.66 13.81 21.94
C PHE A 235 -13.82 13.80 20.42
N GLY A 236 -14.77 14.51 19.86
CA GLY A 236 -14.88 14.76 18.43
C GLY A 236 -13.89 15.79 17.92
N ASN A 237 -13.23 16.53 18.82
CA ASN A 237 -12.20 17.52 18.51
C ASN A 237 -10.85 17.05 19.01
N ARG A 238 -10.05 16.46 18.11
CA ARG A 238 -8.72 15.92 18.41
C ARG A 238 -7.79 16.97 19.03
N ASP A 239 -7.84 18.21 18.56
CA ASP A 239 -6.96 19.27 19.05
C ASP A 239 -7.36 19.71 20.47
N ALA A 240 -8.65 19.73 20.79
CA ALA A 240 -9.13 19.99 22.15
C ALA A 240 -8.61 18.94 23.14
N VAL A 241 -8.67 17.65 22.78
CA VAL A 241 -8.14 16.56 23.62
C VAL A 241 -6.62 16.66 23.77
N PHE A 242 -5.93 16.97 22.68
CA PHE A 242 -4.47 17.16 22.73
C PHE A 242 -4.09 18.34 23.63
N ASP A 243 -4.75 19.48 23.48
CA ASP A 243 -4.46 20.70 24.26
C ASP A 243 -4.77 20.50 25.75
N ALA A 244 -5.85 19.78 26.10
CA ALA A 244 -6.14 19.43 27.48
C ALA A 244 -5.03 18.54 28.11
N CYS A 245 -4.56 17.52 27.38
CA CYS A 245 -3.46 16.68 27.81
C CYS A 245 -2.14 17.47 27.92
N LYS A 246 -1.88 18.37 26.98
CA LYS A 246 -0.70 19.24 26.97
C LYS A 246 -0.71 20.18 28.18
N ALA A 247 -1.84 20.83 28.48
CA ALA A 247 -1.99 21.69 29.66
C ALA A 247 -1.70 20.92 30.94
N LYS A 248 -2.14 19.66 31.04
CA LYS A 248 -1.82 18.80 32.19
C LYS A 248 -0.34 18.46 32.27
N ALA A 249 0.34 18.23 31.16
CA ALA A 249 1.78 18.03 31.16
C ALA A 249 2.53 19.27 31.63
N GLU A 250 2.13 20.44 31.18
CA GLU A 250 2.72 21.72 31.62
C GLU A 250 2.50 21.98 33.10
N GLU A 251 1.30 21.71 33.65
CA GLU A 251 0.99 21.78 35.07
C GLU A 251 1.94 20.92 35.92
N LEU A 252 2.25 19.71 35.40
CA LEU A 252 3.17 18.75 36.06
C LEU A 252 4.66 19.05 35.81
N GLY A 253 4.99 20.06 35.00
CA GLY A 253 6.37 20.34 34.60
C GLY A 253 6.98 19.22 33.74
N LYS A 254 6.17 18.47 33.01
CA LYS A 254 6.58 17.33 32.17
C LYS A 254 6.45 17.65 30.69
N LYS A 255 7.18 16.90 29.83
CA LYS A 255 6.97 16.94 28.38
C LYS A 255 5.71 16.17 27.99
N ASN A 256 5.06 16.56 26.90
CA ASN A 256 3.85 15.90 26.40
C ASN A 256 4.00 14.38 26.26
N GLY A 257 5.15 13.91 25.74
CA GLY A 257 5.42 12.48 25.57
C GLY A 257 5.43 11.68 26.86
N TRP A 258 5.69 12.29 28.00
CA TRP A 258 5.61 11.64 29.30
C TRP A 258 4.19 11.22 29.68
N LEU A 259 3.17 11.95 29.22
CA LEU A 259 1.75 11.60 29.37
C LEU A 259 1.24 10.77 28.18
N LEU A 260 1.56 11.19 26.95
CA LEU A 260 0.93 10.68 25.75
C LEU A 260 1.46 9.31 25.32
N TYR A 261 2.72 8.97 25.63
CA TYR A 261 3.25 7.65 25.35
C TYR A 261 2.58 6.57 26.21
N PRO A 262 2.48 6.71 27.55
CA PRO A 262 1.69 5.78 28.35
C PRO A 262 0.23 5.68 27.93
N LEU A 263 -0.41 6.78 27.54
CA LEU A 263 -1.78 6.77 27.02
C LEU A 263 -1.85 5.88 25.75
N GLY A 264 -0.93 6.03 24.83
CA GLY A 264 -0.90 5.20 23.61
C GLY A 264 -0.78 3.71 23.92
N ILE A 265 0.10 3.31 24.84
CA ILE A 265 0.23 1.92 25.29
C ILE A 265 -1.05 1.44 26.01
N ALA A 266 -1.62 2.25 26.90
CA ALA A 266 -2.85 1.91 27.62
C ALA A 266 -4.03 1.67 26.69
N LEU A 267 -4.09 2.39 25.56
CA LEU A 267 -5.18 2.28 24.60
C LEU A 267 -4.99 1.15 23.55
N SER A 268 -3.76 0.74 23.29
CA SER A 268 -3.46 -0.19 22.19
C SER A 268 -2.70 -1.46 22.59
N GLY A 269 -1.95 -1.44 23.70
CA GLY A 269 -0.99 -2.49 24.01
C GLY A 269 0.18 -2.57 23.03
N LYS A 270 0.41 -1.51 22.22
CA LYS A 270 1.41 -1.49 21.14
C LYS A 270 2.29 -0.25 21.19
N GLN A 271 3.54 -0.40 20.76
CA GLN A 271 4.45 0.74 20.62
C GLN A 271 4.29 1.49 19.30
N ARG A 272 3.71 0.84 18.28
CA ARG A 272 3.43 1.43 16.96
C ARG A 272 1.94 1.33 16.67
N THR A 273 1.34 2.47 16.41
CA THR A 273 -0.10 2.62 16.19
C THR A 273 -0.37 3.62 15.07
N PRO A 274 -1.56 3.62 14.46
CA PRO A 274 -1.93 4.57 13.41
C PRO A 274 -1.92 6.03 13.84
N GLY A 275 -1.90 6.31 15.15
CA GLY A 275 -1.85 7.66 15.69
C GLY A 275 -1.23 7.68 17.08
N GLY A 276 -1.07 8.86 17.67
CA GLY A 276 -0.64 9.01 19.07
C GLY A 276 -1.76 8.73 20.07
N GLY A 277 -1.45 8.78 21.38
CA GLY A 277 -2.43 8.47 22.43
C GLY A 277 -3.71 9.29 22.34
N THR A 278 -3.64 10.58 22.02
CA THR A 278 -4.82 11.45 21.84
C THR A 278 -5.60 11.14 20.56
N ASP A 279 -4.92 10.76 19.47
CA ASP A 279 -5.58 10.32 18.25
C ASP A 279 -6.39 9.05 18.52
N LEU A 280 -5.78 8.07 19.19
CA LEU A 280 -6.45 6.81 19.56
C LEU A 280 -7.65 7.06 20.50
N ALA A 281 -7.49 7.95 21.49
CA ALA A 281 -8.59 8.33 22.40
C ALA A 281 -9.79 8.89 21.62
N CYS A 282 -9.55 9.79 20.68
CA CYS A 282 -10.59 10.36 19.84
C CYS A 282 -11.22 9.31 18.90
N MET A 283 -10.40 8.43 18.30
CA MET A 283 -10.90 7.36 17.43
C MET A 283 -11.83 6.40 18.17
N MET A 284 -11.51 6.03 19.44
CA MET A 284 -12.27 5.08 20.25
C MET A 284 -13.45 5.71 21.00
N GLY A 285 -13.41 7.01 21.21
CA GLY A 285 -14.35 7.75 22.03
C GLY A 285 -14.07 7.63 23.53
N ARG A 286 -14.79 8.45 24.30
CA ARG A 286 -14.60 8.64 25.76
C ARG A 286 -14.75 7.34 26.55
N GLU A 287 -15.85 6.61 26.34
CA GLU A 287 -16.18 5.42 27.13
C GLU A 287 -15.08 4.36 27.04
N THR A 288 -14.69 3.99 25.83
CA THR A 288 -13.62 3.01 25.60
C THR A 288 -12.28 3.51 26.13
N THR A 289 -11.96 4.78 25.92
CA THR A 289 -10.73 5.41 26.44
C THR A 289 -10.64 5.29 27.95
N LEU A 290 -11.69 5.70 28.67
CA LEU A 290 -11.70 5.64 30.13
C LEU A 290 -11.62 4.21 30.67
N ALA A 291 -12.34 3.26 30.05
CA ALA A 291 -12.29 1.86 30.42
C ALA A 291 -10.86 1.29 30.29
N ARG A 292 -10.19 1.57 29.18
CA ARG A 292 -8.80 1.08 28.92
C ARG A 292 -7.77 1.75 29.81
N VAL A 293 -7.90 3.05 30.07
CA VAL A 293 -6.99 3.78 31.00
C VAL A 293 -7.12 3.22 32.43
N LYS A 294 -8.35 2.97 32.91
CA LYS A 294 -8.59 2.37 34.22
C LYS A 294 -7.98 0.96 34.32
N ALA A 295 -8.23 0.11 33.31
CA ALA A 295 -7.66 -1.23 33.25
C ALA A 295 -6.12 -1.22 33.21
N ALA A 296 -5.52 -0.26 32.50
CA ALA A 296 -4.07 -0.09 32.47
C ALA A 296 -3.49 0.32 33.82
N ILE A 297 -4.15 1.22 34.56
CA ILE A 297 -3.77 1.60 35.93
C ILE A 297 -3.84 0.38 36.86
N GLU A 298 -4.90 -0.42 36.78
CA GLU A 298 -5.04 -1.66 37.56
C GLU A 298 -3.90 -2.64 37.25
N LYS A 299 -3.58 -2.84 35.94
CA LYS A 299 -2.48 -3.70 35.51
C LYS A 299 -1.10 -3.22 36.03
N LEU A 300 -0.91 -1.91 36.17
CA LEU A 300 0.32 -1.31 36.70
C LEU A 300 0.38 -1.33 38.24
N ASN A 301 -0.71 -1.68 38.92
CA ASN A 301 -0.73 -1.87 40.38
C ASN A 301 -0.21 -3.26 40.81
N GLY A 302 -0.03 -4.20 39.87
CA GLY A 302 0.42 -5.57 40.10
C GLY A 302 -0.73 -6.51 40.13
#